data_a9642e261eacec0f67b48af925a07079
#
_entry.id   a9642e261eacec0f67b48af925a07079
#
_cell.length_a   1.000
_cell.length_b   1.000
_cell.length_c   1.000
_cell.angle_alpha   90.00
_cell.angle_beta   90.00
_cell.angle_gamma   90.00
#
_symmetry.space_group_name_H-M   'P 1'
#
loop_
_entity.id
_entity.type
_entity.pdbx_description
1 polymer ?
#
loop_
_entity_poly.entity_id
_entity_poly.type
_entity_poly.pdbx_seq_one_letter_code
_entity_poly.pdbx_strand_id
1 'polypeptide(L)'
;YKRQAYNWSTNTWVEYEPGWVSASSAYIAYLMDPRNFLDETNIFQFQSLAYSPNEALEGVKSIVKGTFMEGTKTYSNNGEKINYASTFMDVAKSSGVSAYHIASRIKQEQGQKGTSPLISGTYSGYEGYYNYFNFSATGNTKDKIYKNGLSFAKKQGWNTRVKSISGGAVKVGSNYINKGQNTLY
;
A
#
# COMPACT_ATOMS: atom_id res chain seq x y z
N TYR A 1 -4.53 -25.81 12.05
CA TYR A 1 -3.96 -26.32 10.79
C TYR A 1 -2.58 -25.71 10.56
N LYS A 2 -1.55 -26.56 10.35
CA LYS A 2 -0.25 -26.10 9.91
C LYS A 2 -0.34 -25.55 8.50
N ARG A 3 0.44 -24.54 8.17
CA ARG A 3 0.57 -23.96 6.84
C ARG A 3 1.13 -24.96 5.87
N GLN A 4 0.27 -25.48 5.05
CA GLN A 4 0.67 -26.40 4.02
C GLN A 4 -0.03 -26.01 2.71
N ALA A 5 0.75 -25.85 1.65
CA ALA A 5 0.24 -25.86 0.29
C ALA A 5 0.33 -27.30 -0.22
N TYR A 6 -0.68 -27.76 -0.93
CA TYR A 6 -0.62 -29.07 -1.58
C TYR A 6 0.20 -28.98 -2.86
N ASN A 7 1.27 -29.75 -2.92
CA ASN A 7 2.07 -29.87 -4.13
C ASN A 7 1.49 -30.99 -5.01
N TRP A 8 0.80 -30.59 -6.06
CA TRP A 8 0.14 -31.50 -6.99
C TRP A 8 1.11 -32.41 -7.76
N SER A 9 2.36 -32.00 -7.94
CA SER A 9 3.38 -32.78 -8.65
C SER A 9 3.93 -33.94 -7.82
N THR A 10 3.95 -33.79 -6.51
CA THR A 10 4.48 -34.81 -5.56
C THR A 10 3.39 -35.46 -4.74
N ASN A 11 2.13 -35.01 -4.85
CA ASN A 11 0.99 -35.43 -4.04
C ASN A 11 1.24 -35.31 -2.53
N THR A 12 1.95 -34.24 -2.12
CA THR A 12 2.32 -34.00 -0.72
C THR A 12 1.92 -32.62 -0.25
N TRP A 13 1.70 -32.50 1.07
CA TRP A 13 1.55 -31.21 1.71
C TRP A 13 2.92 -30.63 2.05
N VAL A 14 3.18 -29.41 1.56
CA VAL A 14 4.43 -28.68 1.83
C VAL A 14 4.13 -27.57 2.82
N GLU A 15 4.88 -27.50 3.93
CA GLU A 15 4.78 -26.42 4.89
C GLU A 15 5.31 -25.13 4.26
N TYR A 16 4.47 -24.06 4.27
CA TYR A 16 4.82 -22.78 3.68
C TYR A 16 5.66 -21.94 4.65
N GLU A 17 5.17 -20.87 5.21
CA GLU A 17 5.88 -20.04 6.18
C GLU A 17 5.25 -20.16 7.58
N PRO A 18 5.99 -20.00 8.71
CA PRO A 18 5.42 -20.07 10.06
C PRO A 18 4.22 -19.16 10.27
N GLY A 19 3.13 -19.66 10.82
CA GLY A 19 1.92 -18.89 11.17
C GLY A 19 0.84 -18.83 10.10
N TRP A 20 0.97 -19.43 8.91
CA TRP A 20 -0.12 -19.58 7.94
C TRP A 20 -0.71 -20.98 7.97
N VAL A 21 -1.97 -21.08 7.67
CA VAL A 21 -2.71 -22.33 7.61
C VAL A 21 -3.40 -22.47 6.24
N SER A 22 -3.50 -23.67 5.73
CA SER A 22 -4.26 -23.89 4.50
C SER A 22 -5.74 -23.64 4.77
N ALA A 23 -6.40 -22.95 3.85
CA ALA A 23 -7.84 -22.86 3.85
C ALA A 23 -8.47 -24.19 3.40
N SER A 24 -9.61 -24.57 3.97
CA SER A 24 -10.41 -25.70 3.47
C SER A 24 -11.01 -25.36 2.09
N SER A 25 -11.30 -26.39 1.29
CA SER A 25 -11.98 -26.21 0.00
C SER A 25 -13.31 -25.49 0.14
N ALA A 26 -14.06 -25.78 1.20
CA ALA A 26 -15.34 -25.11 1.50
C ALA A 26 -15.14 -23.63 1.81
N TYR A 27 -14.10 -23.27 2.56
CA TYR A 27 -13.78 -21.87 2.86
C TYR A 27 -13.30 -21.11 1.61
N ILE A 28 -12.50 -21.75 0.76
CA ILE A 28 -12.10 -21.17 -0.53
C ILE A 28 -13.33 -20.92 -1.41
N ALA A 29 -14.23 -21.92 -1.54
CA ALA A 29 -15.46 -21.77 -2.31
C ALA A 29 -16.34 -20.64 -1.77
N TYR A 30 -16.43 -20.48 -0.43
CA TYR A 30 -17.14 -19.37 0.19
C TYR A 30 -16.51 -18.01 -0.19
N LEU A 31 -15.18 -17.89 -0.12
CA LEU A 31 -14.48 -16.66 -0.47
C LEU A 31 -14.54 -16.32 -1.97
N MET A 32 -14.68 -17.32 -2.83
CA MET A 32 -14.82 -17.14 -4.29
C MET A 32 -16.24 -16.82 -4.76
N ASP A 33 -17.22 -16.85 -3.88
CA ASP A 33 -18.60 -16.48 -4.21
C ASP A 33 -18.86 -15.04 -3.79
N PRO A 34 -18.93 -14.07 -4.72
CA PRO A 34 -19.11 -12.66 -4.40
C PRO A 34 -20.42 -12.37 -3.67
N ARG A 35 -21.43 -13.24 -3.80
CA ARG A 35 -22.73 -13.09 -3.13
C ARG A 35 -22.61 -13.13 -1.61
N ASN A 36 -21.58 -13.78 -1.08
CA ASN A 36 -21.31 -13.83 0.36
C ASN A 36 -20.82 -12.51 0.96
N PHE A 37 -20.55 -11.50 0.12
CA PHE A 37 -19.97 -10.21 0.51
C PHE A 37 -20.83 -9.01 0.09
N LEU A 38 -22.11 -9.24 -0.22
CA LEU A 38 -23.05 -8.18 -0.62
C LEU A 38 -23.80 -7.59 0.60
N ASP A 39 -23.08 -7.31 1.66
CA ASP A 39 -23.56 -6.61 2.85
C ASP A 39 -23.03 -5.17 2.93
N GLU A 40 -23.53 -4.39 3.90
CA GLU A 40 -23.22 -2.95 4.06
C GLU A 40 -21.72 -2.65 4.26
N THR A 41 -20.92 -3.60 4.72
CA THR A 41 -19.48 -3.42 4.97
C THR A 41 -18.65 -4.02 3.84
N ASN A 42 -18.95 -5.26 3.45
CA ASN A 42 -18.12 -6.01 2.50
C ASN A 42 -18.34 -5.58 1.06
N ILE A 43 -19.47 -4.94 0.73
CA ILE A 43 -19.75 -4.45 -0.63
C ILE A 43 -18.65 -3.53 -1.17
N PHE A 44 -17.96 -2.81 -0.30
CA PHE A 44 -16.89 -1.88 -0.69
C PHE A 44 -15.65 -2.57 -1.29
N GLN A 45 -15.46 -3.87 -1.06
CA GLN A 45 -14.35 -4.61 -1.70
C GLN A 45 -14.50 -4.74 -3.22
N PHE A 46 -15.72 -4.53 -3.75
CA PHE A 46 -16.00 -4.50 -5.18
C PHE A 46 -15.84 -3.10 -5.81
N GLN A 47 -15.56 -2.08 -5.00
CA GLN A 47 -15.34 -0.73 -5.51
C GLN A 47 -14.09 -0.69 -6.37
N SER A 48 -14.17 0.02 -7.50
CA SER A 48 -13.04 0.22 -8.39
C SER A 48 -11.90 0.96 -7.68
N LEU A 49 -10.69 0.43 -7.80
CA LEU A 49 -9.46 1.04 -7.31
C LEU A 49 -8.84 2.01 -8.33
N ALA A 50 -9.44 2.15 -9.51
CA ALA A 50 -9.06 3.14 -10.50
C ALA A 50 -9.54 4.54 -10.08
N TYR A 51 -8.87 5.57 -10.60
CA TYR A 51 -9.27 6.96 -10.40
C TYR A 51 -10.72 7.20 -10.81
N SER A 52 -11.44 7.95 -10.01
CA SER A 52 -12.78 8.47 -10.33
C SER A 52 -12.83 9.99 -10.10
N PRO A 53 -13.37 10.77 -11.02
CA PRO A 53 -13.56 12.22 -10.81
C PRO A 53 -14.60 12.52 -9.72
N ASN A 54 -15.38 11.52 -9.29
CA ASN A 54 -16.40 11.65 -8.25
C ASN A 54 -15.83 11.48 -6.82
N GLU A 55 -14.54 11.16 -6.67
CA GLU A 55 -13.91 11.10 -5.37
C GLU A 55 -13.77 12.49 -4.76
N ALA A 56 -14.25 12.64 -3.53
CA ALA A 56 -14.24 13.91 -2.83
C ALA A 56 -13.03 14.05 -1.91
N LEU A 57 -12.46 15.27 -1.84
CA LEU A 57 -11.38 15.61 -0.93
C LEU A 57 -11.75 15.30 0.53
N GLU A 58 -13.01 15.51 0.92
CA GLU A 58 -13.50 15.22 2.28
C GLU A 58 -13.45 13.72 2.62
N GLY A 59 -13.67 12.84 1.64
CA GLY A 59 -13.48 11.41 1.82
C GLY A 59 -12.02 11.06 2.10
N VAL A 60 -11.07 11.64 1.36
CA VAL A 60 -9.64 11.47 1.63
C VAL A 60 -9.27 12.00 3.02
N LYS A 61 -9.75 13.19 3.41
CA LYS A 61 -9.53 13.75 4.75
C LYS A 61 -10.05 12.83 5.85
N SER A 62 -11.21 12.19 5.65
CA SER A 62 -11.77 11.21 6.58
C SER A 62 -10.88 9.98 6.75
N ILE A 63 -10.30 9.46 5.66
CA ILE A 63 -9.39 8.31 5.69
C ILE A 63 -8.11 8.62 6.48
N VAL A 64 -7.55 9.82 6.33
CA VAL A 64 -6.28 10.21 6.96
C VAL A 64 -6.46 10.83 8.36
N LYS A 65 -7.68 11.05 8.80
CA LYS A 65 -8.00 11.62 10.12
C LYS A 65 -7.38 10.77 11.24
N GLY A 66 -6.76 11.43 12.21
CA GLY A 66 -6.06 10.78 13.33
C GLY A 66 -4.74 10.10 12.94
N THR A 67 -4.22 10.34 11.74
CA THR A 67 -2.94 9.77 11.28
C THR A 67 -1.87 10.86 11.10
N PHE A 68 -0.64 10.42 10.84
CA PHE A 68 0.47 11.33 10.49
C PHE A 68 0.21 12.15 9.22
N MET A 69 -0.77 11.77 8.42
CA MET A 69 -1.14 12.42 7.16
C MET A 69 -2.25 13.48 7.32
N GLU A 70 -2.80 13.67 8.52
CA GLU A 70 -3.87 14.64 8.75
C GLU A 70 -3.36 16.08 8.63
N GLY A 71 -4.07 16.90 7.86
CA GLY A 71 -3.77 18.32 7.67
C GLY A 71 -2.49 18.57 6.88
N THR A 72 -1.93 19.76 7.05
CA THR A 72 -0.64 20.13 6.44
C THR A 72 0.51 19.84 7.42
N LYS A 73 1.51 19.11 6.94
CA LYS A 73 2.72 18.78 7.71
C LYS A 73 3.91 19.59 7.20
N THR A 74 4.74 20.05 8.14
CA THR A 74 6.05 20.65 7.85
C THR A 74 7.13 19.77 8.46
N TYR A 75 8.08 19.33 7.64
CA TYR A 75 9.13 18.42 8.06
C TYR A 75 10.43 19.19 8.35
N SER A 76 10.96 19.05 9.56
CA SER A 76 12.13 19.80 10.04
C SER A 76 13.43 19.42 9.31
N ASN A 77 13.52 18.19 8.78
CA ASN A 77 14.74 17.70 8.13
C ASN A 77 15.06 18.40 6.80
N ASN A 78 14.07 18.97 6.12
CA ASN A 78 14.24 19.63 4.81
C ASN A 78 13.28 20.80 4.57
N GLY A 79 12.47 21.20 5.56
CA GLY A 79 11.49 22.28 5.44
C GLY A 79 10.31 21.98 4.50
N GLU A 80 10.18 20.75 4.00
CA GLU A 80 9.11 20.36 3.07
C GLU A 80 7.74 20.50 3.75
N LYS A 81 6.82 21.16 3.05
CA LYS A 81 5.40 21.23 3.43
C LYS A 81 4.59 20.35 2.51
N ILE A 82 3.73 19.51 3.08
CA ILE A 82 2.83 18.63 2.32
C ILE A 82 1.45 18.62 2.97
N ASN A 83 0.40 18.76 2.15
CA ASN A 83 -0.95 18.40 2.51
C ASN A 83 -1.26 17.06 1.84
N TYR A 84 -1.28 15.99 2.61
CA TYR A 84 -1.44 14.65 2.06
C TYR A 84 -2.76 14.46 1.32
N ALA A 85 -3.85 15.01 1.86
CA ALA A 85 -5.16 14.83 1.24
C ALA A 85 -5.22 15.45 -0.15
N SER A 86 -4.77 16.70 -0.33
CA SER A 86 -4.69 17.32 -1.65
C SER A 86 -3.68 16.62 -2.57
N THR A 87 -2.51 16.24 -2.02
CA THR A 87 -1.51 15.48 -2.78
C THR A 87 -2.08 14.17 -3.32
N PHE A 88 -2.88 13.43 -2.53
CA PHE A 88 -3.50 12.18 -3.00
C PHE A 88 -4.51 12.41 -4.12
N MET A 89 -5.29 13.50 -4.07
CA MET A 89 -6.19 13.87 -5.16
C MET A 89 -5.44 14.17 -6.46
N ASP A 90 -4.34 14.94 -6.39
CA ASP A 90 -3.51 15.27 -7.55
C ASP A 90 -2.82 14.04 -8.13
N VAL A 91 -2.27 13.20 -7.25
CA VAL A 91 -1.62 11.93 -7.63
C VAL A 91 -2.63 10.95 -8.23
N ALA A 92 -3.84 10.86 -7.70
CA ALA A 92 -4.89 10.01 -8.25
C ALA A 92 -5.22 10.37 -9.70
N LYS A 93 -5.41 11.64 -9.96
CA LYS A 93 -5.67 12.17 -11.32
C LYS A 93 -4.53 11.83 -12.29
N SER A 94 -3.29 11.94 -11.85
CA SER A 94 -2.11 11.71 -12.69
C SER A 94 -1.73 10.24 -12.85
N SER A 95 -2.00 9.39 -11.85
CA SER A 95 -1.62 7.96 -11.84
C SER A 95 -2.74 7.03 -12.33
N GLY A 96 -3.98 7.51 -12.41
CA GLY A 96 -5.14 6.68 -12.71
C GLY A 96 -5.57 5.76 -11.55
N VAL A 97 -5.08 6.00 -10.33
CA VAL A 97 -5.39 5.21 -9.13
C VAL A 97 -6.29 6.02 -8.20
N SER A 98 -7.32 5.39 -7.61
CA SER A 98 -8.22 6.02 -6.64
C SER A 98 -7.44 6.74 -5.52
N ALA A 99 -7.82 7.99 -5.21
CA ALA A 99 -7.24 8.75 -4.09
C ALA A 99 -7.53 8.07 -2.75
N TYR A 100 -8.70 7.45 -2.62
CA TYR A 100 -9.06 6.67 -1.43
C TYR A 100 -8.18 5.44 -1.28
N HIS A 101 -7.88 4.74 -2.38
CA HIS A 101 -6.97 3.60 -2.37
C HIS A 101 -5.54 4.02 -2.02
N ILE A 102 -5.02 5.11 -2.60
CA ILE A 102 -3.69 5.65 -2.27
C ILE A 102 -3.59 5.97 -0.78
N ALA A 103 -4.57 6.71 -0.23
CA ALA A 103 -4.59 7.09 1.18
C ALA A 103 -4.65 5.88 2.12
N SER A 104 -5.56 4.94 1.85
CA SER A 104 -5.75 3.73 2.64
C SER A 104 -4.53 2.82 2.59
N ARG A 105 -3.93 2.64 1.41
CA ARG A 105 -2.73 1.85 1.22
C ARG A 105 -1.54 2.41 2.00
N ILE A 106 -1.28 3.70 1.90
CA ILE A 106 -0.18 4.33 2.65
C ILE A 106 -0.43 4.26 4.16
N LYS A 107 -1.68 4.45 4.61
CA LYS A 107 -2.05 4.26 6.02
C LYS A 107 -1.75 2.84 6.50
N GLN A 108 -2.05 1.84 5.68
CA GLN A 108 -1.76 0.43 5.99
C GLN A 108 -0.25 0.15 6.03
N GLU A 109 0.51 0.63 5.04
CA GLU A 109 1.94 0.37 4.91
C GLU A 109 2.80 1.11 5.97
N GLN A 110 2.40 2.33 6.36
CA GLN A 110 3.19 3.19 7.26
C GLN A 110 2.61 3.27 8.68
N GLY A 111 1.44 2.70 8.89
CA GLY A 111 0.72 2.75 10.15
C GLY A 111 0.19 4.15 10.49
N GLN A 112 -0.54 4.25 11.59
CA GLN A 112 -1.19 5.49 12.01
C GLN A 112 -0.20 6.61 12.35
N LYS A 113 0.96 6.26 12.93
CA LYS A 113 1.96 7.23 13.41
C LYS A 113 3.00 7.63 12.35
N GLY A 114 3.17 6.86 11.28
CA GLY A 114 4.15 7.14 10.21
C GLY A 114 5.60 7.22 10.69
N THR A 115 5.99 6.35 11.62
CA THR A 115 7.33 6.37 12.23
C THR A 115 8.36 5.50 11.52
N SER A 116 8.01 4.96 10.36
CA SER A 116 8.90 4.10 9.58
C SER A 116 10.13 4.85 9.07
N PRO A 117 11.34 4.29 9.22
CA PRO A 117 12.55 4.82 8.58
C PRO A 117 12.44 4.98 7.07
N LEU A 118 11.56 4.20 6.41
CA LEU A 118 11.33 4.27 4.96
C LEU A 118 10.70 5.59 4.49
N ILE A 119 10.10 6.36 5.41
CA ILE A 119 9.50 7.67 5.09
C ILE A 119 10.07 8.82 5.91
N SER A 120 11.09 8.58 6.73
CA SER A 120 11.71 9.60 7.57
C SER A 120 12.50 10.62 6.75
N GLY A 121 13.20 10.18 5.72
CA GLY A 121 14.16 10.97 4.95
C GLY A 121 15.47 11.23 5.70
N THR A 122 15.72 10.53 6.82
CA THR A 122 16.90 10.69 7.67
C THR A 122 17.69 9.40 7.87
N TYR A 123 17.35 8.34 7.17
CA TYR A 123 18.03 7.05 7.29
C TYR A 123 19.44 7.15 6.70
N SER A 124 20.46 6.75 7.50
CA SER A 124 21.88 6.90 7.16
C SER A 124 22.24 6.23 5.83
N GLY A 125 22.85 6.99 4.90
CA GLY A 125 23.22 6.60 3.54
C GLY A 125 22.07 6.68 2.52
N TYR A 126 20.88 7.06 2.96
CA TYR A 126 19.69 7.24 2.12
C TYR A 126 18.90 8.51 2.50
N GLU A 127 19.60 9.53 3.00
CA GLU A 127 18.99 10.79 3.38
C GLU A 127 18.25 11.42 2.19
N GLY A 128 17.05 11.94 2.44
CA GLY A 128 16.20 12.55 1.42
C GLY A 128 15.51 11.57 0.46
N TYR A 129 15.57 10.25 0.71
CA TYR A 129 14.81 9.26 -0.06
C TYR A 129 13.65 8.71 0.76
N TYR A 130 12.53 8.39 0.07
CA TYR A 130 11.26 7.99 0.69
C TYR A 130 10.63 6.81 -0.04
N ASN A 131 9.99 5.90 0.70
CA ASN A 131 9.29 4.73 0.14
C ASN A 131 7.96 4.51 0.87
N TYR A 132 6.92 5.24 0.46
CA TYR A 132 5.62 5.23 1.11
C TYR A 132 4.83 3.91 0.93
N PHE A 133 5.14 3.13 -0.10
CA PHE A 133 4.46 1.87 -0.42
C PHE A 133 5.28 0.62 -0.06
N ASN A 134 6.40 0.77 0.64
CA ASN A 134 7.30 -0.33 1.03
C ASN A 134 7.77 -1.22 -0.14
N PHE A 135 7.82 -0.70 -1.38
CA PHE A 135 8.33 -1.45 -2.52
C PHE A 135 9.75 -1.95 -2.28
N SER A 136 9.95 -3.26 -2.52
CA SER A 136 11.24 -3.94 -2.31
C SER A 136 11.78 -3.88 -0.88
N ALA A 137 10.95 -3.50 0.10
CA ALA A 137 11.32 -3.48 1.51
C ALA A 137 11.26 -4.90 2.09
N THR A 138 12.19 -5.77 1.67
CA THR A 138 12.26 -7.18 2.05
C THR A 138 13.62 -7.51 2.67
N GLY A 139 13.67 -8.51 3.54
CA GLY A 139 14.90 -8.95 4.19
C GLY A 139 14.64 -9.74 5.47
N ASN A 140 15.68 -10.37 5.98
CA ASN A 140 15.64 -11.16 7.22
C ASN A 140 15.96 -10.34 8.49
N THR A 141 16.32 -9.06 8.34
CA THR A 141 16.52 -8.12 9.45
C THR A 141 15.88 -6.77 9.10
N LYS A 142 15.52 -5.99 10.13
CA LYS A 142 14.95 -4.64 9.94
C LYS A 142 15.86 -3.72 9.13
N ASP A 143 17.16 -3.74 9.43
CA ASP A 143 18.15 -2.94 8.69
C ASP A 143 18.17 -3.29 7.20
N LYS A 144 18.17 -4.59 6.87
CA LYS A 144 18.14 -5.05 5.47
C LYS A 144 16.84 -4.65 4.76
N ILE A 145 15.70 -4.74 5.44
CA ILE A 145 14.40 -4.30 4.92
C ILE A 145 14.45 -2.82 4.55
N TYR A 146 14.94 -1.97 5.47
CA TYR A 146 15.03 -0.52 5.24
C TYR A 146 16.02 -0.18 4.12
N LYS A 147 17.20 -0.77 4.12
CA LYS A 147 18.21 -0.57 3.07
C LYS A 147 17.70 -0.97 1.69
N ASN A 148 17.07 -2.12 1.57
CA ASN A 148 16.51 -2.59 0.30
C ASN A 148 15.39 -1.66 -0.20
N GLY A 149 14.46 -1.29 0.66
CA GLY A 149 13.37 -0.37 0.31
C GLY A 149 13.86 1.02 -0.07
N LEU A 150 14.85 1.57 0.64
CA LEU A 150 15.42 2.89 0.34
C LEU A 150 16.36 2.87 -0.87
N SER A 151 17.10 1.77 -1.09
CA SER A 151 17.88 1.55 -2.32
C SER A 151 16.96 1.54 -3.54
N PHE A 152 15.81 0.87 -3.43
CA PHE A 152 14.80 0.91 -4.47
C PHE A 152 14.28 2.35 -4.71
N ALA A 153 13.91 3.07 -3.65
CA ALA A 153 13.48 4.47 -3.75
C ALA A 153 14.52 5.37 -4.43
N LYS A 154 15.81 5.19 -4.08
CA LYS A 154 16.93 5.90 -4.70
C LYS A 154 17.03 5.61 -6.19
N LYS A 155 16.92 4.35 -6.60
CA LYS A 155 16.90 3.94 -8.03
C LYS A 155 15.73 4.53 -8.80
N GLN A 156 14.58 4.75 -8.14
CA GLN A 156 13.39 5.36 -8.73
C GLN A 156 13.44 6.91 -8.72
N GLY A 157 14.44 7.52 -8.10
CA GLY A 157 14.52 8.97 -7.94
C GLY A 157 13.48 9.55 -6.98
N TRP A 158 13.01 8.77 -6.00
CA TRP A 158 12.01 9.20 -5.02
C TRP A 158 12.65 10.03 -3.90
N ASN A 159 13.18 11.18 -4.28
CA ASN A 159 13.92 12.09 -3.40
C ASN A 159 13.07 13.21 -2.79
N THR A 160 11.75 13.15 -2.94
CA THR A 160 10.75 13.93 -2.19
C THR A 160 9.58 13.03 -1.82
N ARG A 161 8.80 13.44 -0.80
CA ARG A 161 7.60 12.70 -0.40
C ARG A 161 6.59 12.59 -1.53
N VAL A 162 6.36 13.69 -2.24
CA VAL A 162 5.45 13.71 -3.39
C VAL A 162 5.91 12.75 -4.50
N LYS A 163 7.20 12.74 -4.85
CA LYS A 163 7.73 11.80 -5.86
C LYS A 163 7.57 10.34 -5.45
N SER A 164 7.77 10.03 -4.17
CA SER A 164 7.57 8.67 -3.66
C SER A 164 6.10 8.26 -3.71
N ILE A 165 5.19 9.15 -3.33
CA ILE A 165 3.74 8.90 -3.38
C ILE A 165 3.29 8.73 -4.84
N SER A 166 3.65 9.63 -5.73
CA SER A 166 3.30 9.59 -7.15
C SER A 166 3.89 8.36 -7.84
N GLY A 167 5.18 8.11 -7.68
CA GLY A 167 5.85 6.97 -8.30
C GLY A 167 5.34 5.63 -7.77
N GLY A 168 4.99 5.56 -6.48
CA GLY A 168 4.37 4.39 -5.87
C GLY A 168 2.96 4.14 -6.42
N ALA A 169 2.13 5.18 -6.54
CA ALA A 169 0.80 5.08 -7.12
C ALA A 169 0.84 4.62 -8.58
N VAL A 170 1.74 5.17 -9.40
CA VAL A 170 1.96 4.72 -10.79
C VAL A 170 2.31 3.23 -10.84
N LYS A 171 3.16 2.75 -9.93
CA LYS A 171 3.51 1.31 -9.86
C LYS A 171 2.31 0.45 -9.44
N VAL A 172 1.48 0.91 -8.50
CA VAL A 172 0.23 0.22 -8.14
C VAL A 172 -0.70 0.13 -9.35
N GLY A 173 -0.89 1.24 -10.07
CA GLY A 173 -1.69 1.27 -11.30
C GLY A 173 -1.17 0.28 -12.34
N SER A 174 0.10 0.35 -12.70
CA SER A 174 0.70 -0.46 -13.76
C SER A 174 0.84 -1.94 -13.41
N ASN A 175 1.12 -2.27 -12.15
CA ASN A 175 1.38 -3.65 -11.74
C ASN A 175 0.11 -4.45 -11.43
N TYR A 176 -0.97 -3.77 -11.02
CA TYR A 176 -2.19 -4.40 -10.54
C TYR A 176 -3.44 -3.90 -11.28
N ILE A 177 -3.81 -2.63 -11.11
CA ILE A 177 -5.10 -2.09 -11.57
C ILE A 177 -5.26 -2.23 -13.08
N ASN A 178 -4.26 -1.82 -13.86
CA ASN A 178 -4.27 -1.90 -15.32
C ASN A 178 -4.13 -3.35 -15.86
N LYS A 179 -3.92 -4.32 -14.97
CA LYS A 179 -3.89 -5.75 -15.29
C LYS A 179 -5.18 -6.48 -14.87
N GLY A 180 -6.20 -5.75 -14.51
CA GLY A 180 -7.50 -6.30 -14.12
C GLY A 180 -7.66 -6.55 -12.61
N GLN A 181 -6.63 -6.32 -11.78
CA GLN A 181 -6.75 -6.35 -10.32
C GLN A 181 -7.20 -4.97 -9.83
N ASN A 182 -8.41 -4.59 -10.18
CA ASN A 182 -8.95 -3.25 -9.97
C ASN A 182 -10.02 -3.19 -8.87
N THR A 183 -10.14 -4.22 -8.05
CA THR A 183 -10.94 -4.27 -6.82
C THR A 183 -10.14 -4.94 -5.71
N LEU A 184 -10.65 -4.88 -4.47
CA LEU A 184 -10.06 -5.62 -3.34
C LEU A 184 -10.53 -7.08 -3.29
N TYR A 185 -11.62 -7.41 -3.98
CA TYR A 185 -12.16 -8.77 -4.15
C TYR A 185 -11.34 -9.57 -5.22
#